data_d09cb42155035aa3ba142f7020d40583
#
_entry.id   d09cb42155035aa3ba142f7020d40583
#
_cell.length_a   1.000
_cell.length_b   1.000
_cell.length_c   1.000
_cell.angle_alpha   90.00
_cell.angle_beta   90.00
_cell.angle_gamma   90.00
#
_symmetry.space_group_name_H-M   'P 1'
#
loop_
_entity.id
_entity.type
_entity.pdbx_description
1 polymer ?
#
loop_
_entity_poly.entity_id
_entity_poly.type
_entity_poly.pdbx_seq_one_letter_code
_entity_poly.pdbx_strand_id
1 'polypeptide(L)'
;MIRIEEELVVNNKTIDARILSRMFLAGAKNLEAKKEWINELNVFPVPDGDTGTNMTMTIMAAAAEVGSLGEPDMESLAKAISSGSLRGARGNSGVILSQLLRGFTRGVRKLNDLDAPAIAAAMERGVETAYKAVMKPKEGTILTVARAAADRAAELADTAEDLESFFDGIFQHAEETLARTPEMLPVLKEAGVVDSGGQGLLEVFRGAID
;
A
#
# COMPACT_ATOMS: atom_id res chain seq x y z
N MET A 1 -28.87 14.52 -20.34
CA MET A 1 -28.92 14.07 -18.95
C MET A 1 -28.69 12.56 -18.79
N ILE A 2 -29.00 11.75 -19.80
CA ILE A 2 -28.83 10.27 -19.75
C ILE A 2 -27.35 9.82 -19.94
N ARG A 3 -26.52 10.62 -20.61
CA ARG A 3 -25.11 10.25 -20.87
C ARG A 3 -24.17 10.34 -19.66
N ILE A 4 -24.53 11.13 -18.66
CA ILE A 4 -23.68 11.32 -17.47
C ILE A 4 -23.86 10.17 -16.47
N GLU A 5 -25.05 9.60 -16.42
CA GLU A 5 -25.33 8.45 -15.53
C GLU A 5 -24.75 7.15 -16.10
N GLU A 6 -24.69 7.00 -17.43
CA GLU A 6 -24.07 5.84 -18.07
C GLU A 6 -22.53 5.85 -17.96
N GLU A 7 -21.89 7.02 -17.98
CA GLU A 7 -20.43 7.12 -17.78
C GLU A 7 -20.01 6.87 -16.33
N LEU A 8 -20.87 7.15 -15.36
CA LEU A 8 -20.61 6.87 -13.94
C LEU A 8 -20.80 5.39 -13.56
N VAL A 9 -21.59 4.65 -14.32
CA VAL A 9 -21.90 3.23 -14.07
C VAL A 9 -20.89 2.28 -14.76
N VAL A 10 -20.14 2.75 -15.76
CA VAL A 10 -19.40 1.90 -16.70
C VAL A 10 -18.06 1.41 -16.19
N ASN A 11 -17.53 1.84 -15.00
CA ASN A 11 -16.15 1.51 -14.67
C ASN A 11 -15.86 1.01 -13.26
N ASN A 12 -16.67 0.11 -12.73
CA ASN A 12 -16.40 -0.58 -11.46
C ASN A 12 -15.39 -1.75 -11.61
N LYS A 13 -14.84 -1.99 -12.81
CA LYS A 13 -13.98 -3.16 -13.12
C LYS A 13 -12.54 -2.82 -13.42
N THR A 14 -12.25 -1.56 -13.74
CA THR A 14 -10.88 -1.11 -14.01
C THR A 14 -10.61 0.25 -13.43
N ILE A 15 -9.34 0.52 -13.13
CA ILE A 15 -8.85 1.86 -12.79
C ILE A 15 -7.76 2.26 -13.79
N ASP A 16 -7.78 3.53 -14.18
CA ASP A 16 -6.75 4.12 -15.03
C ASP A 16 -5.68 4.85 -14.18
N ALA A 17 -4.71 5.46 -14.83
CA ALA A 17 -3.64 6.19 -14.15
C ALA A 17 -4.18 7.37 -13.32
N ARG A 18 -5.21 8.04 -13.78
CA ARG A 18 -5.83 9.18 -13.09
C ARG A 18 -6.46 8.74 -11.76
N ILE A 19 -7.19 7.63 -11.77
CA ILE A 19 -7.82 7.06 -10.57
C ILE A 19 -6.73 6.56 -9.62
N LEU A 20 -5.74 5.82 -10.12
CA LEU A 20 -4.64 5.32 -9.32
C LEU A 20 -3.85 6.46 -8.66
N SER A 21 -3.60 7.55 -9.39
CA SER A 21 -2.98 8.76 -8.85
C SER A 21 -3.75 9.33 -7.67
N ARG A 22 -5.07 9.44 -7.79
CA ARG A 22 -5.93 9.92 -6.70
C ARG A 22 -5.92 9.00 -5.49
N MET A 23 -5.99 7.69 -5.73
CA MET A 23 -5.91 6.69 -4.67
C MET A 23 -4.59 6.78 -3.92
N PHE A 24 -3.48 6.90 -4.63
CA PHE A 24 -2.16 7.03 -4.04
C PHE A 24 -2.04 8.29 -3.18
N LEU A 25 -2.47 9.44 -3.70
CA LEU A 25 -2.42 10.71 -2.95
C LEU A 25 -3.31 10.67 -1.71
N ALA A 26 -4.49 10.08 -1.80
CA ALA A 26 -5.39 9.91 -0.66
C ALA A 26 -4.80 8.98 0.40
N GLY A 27 -4.16 7.89 -0.02
CA GLY A 27 -3.45 6.97 0.88
C GLY A 27 -2.29 7.66 1.61
N ALA A 28 -1.50 8.46 0.90
CA ALA A 28 -0.40 9.22 1.47
C ALA A 28 -0.91 10.23 2.52
N LYS A 29 -1.99 10.94 2.23
CA LYS A 29 -2.62 11.87 3.18
C LYS A 29 -3.13 11.19 4.43
N ASN A 30 -3.75 10.01 4.30
CA ASN A 30 -4.25 9.28 5.45
C ASN A 30 -3.11 8.81 6.36
N LEU A 31 -2.02 8.33 5.77
CA LEU A 31 -0.82 7.97 6.54
C LEU A 31 -0.26 9.16 7.29
N GLU A 32 -0.13 10.31 6.63
CA GLU A 32 0.35 11.54 7.26
C GLU A 32 -0.52 11.94 8.44
N ALA A 33 -1.84 11.87 8.29
CA ALA A 33 -2.78 12.21 9.35
C ALA A 33 -2.67 11.29 10.58
N LYS A 34 -2.19 10.05 10.37
CA LYS A 34 -2.08 9.02 11.41
C LYS A 34 -0.66 8.82 11.94
N LYS A 35 0.31 9.57 11.46
CA LYS A 35 1.73 9.29 11.72
C LYS A 35 2.09 9.29 13.22
N GLU A 36 1.53 10.18 14.01
CA GLU A 36 1.83 10.25 15.45
C GLU A 36 1.33 9.00 16.19
N TRP A 37 0.13 8.55 15.87
CA TRP A 37 -0.42 7.33 16.42
C TRP A 37 0.43 6.11 16.04
N ILE A 38 0.88 6.02 14.77
CA ILE A 38 1.73 4.93 14.30
C ILE A 38 3.08 4.97 15.03
N ASN A 39 3.64 6.15 15.28
CA ASN A 39 4.85 6.30 16.08
C ASN A 39 4.68 5.68 17.48
N GLU A 40 3.53 5.86 18.11
CA GLU A 40 3.23 5.31 19.43
C GLU A 40 3.23 3.77 19.45
N LEU A 41 2.92 3.13 18.33
CA LEU A 41 2.93 1.67 18.22
C LEU A 41 4.33 1.09 18.03
N ASN A 42 5.33 1.90 17.75
CA ASN A 42 6.66 1.47 17.34
C ASN A 42 7.48 0.90 18.50
N VAL A 43 7.57 -0.41 18.59
CA VAL A 43 8.39 -1.13 19.57
C VAL A 43 9.40 -2.08 18.93
N PHE A 44 9.30 -2.31 17.62
CA PHE A 44 10.17 -3.25 16.87
C PHE A 44 10.54 -2.65 15.52
N PRO A 45 11.77 -2.86 15.01
CA PRO A 45 12.90 -3.56 15.66
C PRO A 45 13.57 -2.76 16.78
N VAL A 46 13.44 -1.44 16.76
CA VAL A 46 13.97 -0.52 17.77
C VAL A 46 12.84 0.41 18.22
N PRO A 47 12.61 0.58 19.54
CA PRO A 47 11.48 1.39 20.04
C PRO A 47 11.80 2.89 20.04
N ASP A 48 12.18 3.44 18.90
CA ASP A 48 12.55 4.85 18.73
C ASP A 48 11.38 5.76 18.34
N GLY A 49 10.18 5.20 18.15
CA GLY A 49 8.96 5.98 17.94
C GLY A 49 8.92 6.74 16.62
N ASP A 50 9.56 6.26 15.58
CA ASP A 50 9.73 6.98 14.31
C ASP A 50 9.11 6.31 13.07
N THR A 51 8.45 5.15 13.23
CA THR A 51 7.88 4.39 12.10
C THR A 51 6.91 5.24 11.27
N GLY A 52 5.95 5.90 11.93
CA GLY A 52 4.99 6.76 11.26
C GLY A 52 5.64 7.93 10.53
N THR A 53 6.60 8.58 11.18
CA THR A 53 7.37 9.67 10.59
C THR A 53 8.16 9.20 9.36
N ASN A 54 8.87 8.08 9.46
CA ASN A 54 9.69 7.54 8.38
C ASN A 54 8.84 7.12 7.18
N MET A 55 7.75 6.41 7.41
CA MET A 55 6.84 6.01 6.34
C MET A 55 6.18 7.22 5.67
N THR A 56 5.78 8.22 6.47
CA THR A 56 5.18 9.45 5.96
C THR A 56 6.18 10.21 5.07
N MET A 57 7.42 10.40 5.53
CA MET A 57 8.44 11.07 4.72
C MET A 57 8.69 10.34 3.40
N THR A 58 8.70 9.01 3.43
CA THR A 58 8.90 8.18 2.25
C THR A 58 7.78 8.37 1.23
N ILE A 59 6.53 8.22 1.67
CA ILE A 59 5.38 8.28 0.75
C ILE A 59 5.10 9.71 0.29
N MET A 60 5.32 10.71 1.15
CA MET A 60 5.10 12.11 0.78
C MET A 60 6.13 12.61 -0.23
N ALA A 61 7.34 12.07 -0.24
CA ALA A 61 8.31 12.34 -1.29
C ALA A 61 7.81 11.88 -2.67
N ALA A 62 7.19 10.70 -2.72
CA ALA A 62 6.54 10.21 -3.93
C ALA A 62 5.30 11.03 -4.28
N ALA A 63 4.49 11.36 -3.28
CA ALA A 63 3.27 12.16 -3.48
C ALA A 63 3.57 13.53 -4.08
N ALA A 64 4.66 14.17 -3.68
CA ALA A 64 5.08 15.45 -4.25
C ALA A 64 5.39 15.33 -5.74
N GLU A 65 6.04 14.26 -6.17
CA GLU A 65 6.31 14.01 -7.58
C GLU A 65 5.05 13.68 -8.36
N VAL A 66 4.16 12.87 -7.79
CA VAL A 66 2.87 12.54 -8.39
C VAL A 66 2.02 13.81 -8.56
N GLY A 67 1.98 14.65 -7.54
CA GLY A 67 1.22 15.91 -7.57
C GLY A 67 1.73 16.92 -8.61
N SER A 68 2.99 16.83 -9.02
CA SER A 68 3.57 17.67 -10.04
C SER A 68 3.28 17.21 -11.47
N LEU A 69 2.79 15.98 -11.64
CA LEU A 69 2.34 15.48 -12.93
C LEU A 69 0.98 16.12 -13.26
N GLY A 70 0.81 16.66 -14.45
CA GLY A 70 -0.47 17.26 -14.87
C GLY A 70 -1.53 16.17 -15.07
N GLU A 71 -1.49 15.55 -16.25
CA GLU A 71 -2.32 14.39 -16.58
C GLU A 71 -1.40 13.18 -16.78
N PRO A 72 -1.22 12.35 -15.73
CA PRO A 72 -0.27 11.24 -15.83
C PRO A 72 -0.83 10.10 -16.67
N ASP A 73 0.05 9.50 -17.47
CA ASP A 73 -0.18 8.14 -17.94
C ASP A 73 0.36 7.15 -16.88
N MET A 74 0.13 5.87 -17.10
CA MET A 74 0.54 4.85 -16.12
C MET A 74 2.06 4.81 -15.97
N GLU A 75 2.81 5.01 -17.05
CA GLU A 75 4.27 4.96 -17.01
C GLU A 75 4.87 6.13 -16.22
N SER A 76 4.40 7.36 -16.46
CA SER A 76 4.86 8.54 -15.72
C SER A 76 4.47 8.47 -14.24
N LEU A 77 3.27 7.98 -13.94
CA LEU A 77 2.81 7.77 -12.57
C LEU A 77 3.66 6.74 -11.86
N ALA A 78 3.89 5.58 -12.48
CA ALA A 78 4.70 4.51 -11.91
C ALA A 78 6.13 5.01 -11.62
N LYS A 79 6.72 5.77 -12.53
CA LYS A 79 8.05 6.35 -12.35
C LYS A 79 8.08 7.35 -11.18
N ALA A 80 7.09 8.21 -11.08
CA ALA A 80 7.00 9.19 -9.99
C ALA A 80 6.88 8.51 -8.62
N ILE A 81 6.04 7.49 -8.50
CA ILE A 81 5.86 6.73 -7.26
C ILE A 81 7.15 6.00 -6.90
N SER A 82 7.73 5.24 -7.82
CA SER A 82 8.93 4.43 -7.59
C SER A 82 10.14 5.29 -7.25
N SER A 83 10.47 6.24 -8.11
CA SER A 83 11.64 7.11 -7.93
C SER A 83 11.50 8.02 -6.72
N GLY A 84 10.33 8.60 -6.52
CA GLY A 84 10.08 9.51 -5.40
C GLY A 84 10.18 8.81 -4.06
N SER A 85 9.59 7.63 -3.92
CA SER A 85 9.67 6.85 -2.67
C SER A 85 11.09 6.35 -2.40
N LEU A 86 11.83 5.95 -3.43
CA LEU A 86 13.22 5.52 -3.26
C LEU A 86 14.12 6.66 -2.78
N ARG A 87 14.01 7.84 -3.37
CA ARG A 87 14.79 9.00 -2.94
C ARG A 87 14.42 9.49 -1.55
N GLY A 88 13.15 9.37 -1.18
CA GLY A 88 12.64 9.80 0.10
C GLY A 88 12.66 8.73 1.19
N ALA A 89 13.12 7.52 0.90
CA ALA A 89 13.07 6.40 1.85
C ALA A 89 13.85 6.71 3.13
N ARG A 90 13.19 6.54 4.28
CA ARG A 90 13.74 6.76 5.61
C ARG A 90 13.40 5.60 6.53
N GLY A 91 14.43 5.09 7.24
CA GLY A 91 14.28 4.00 8.20
C GLY A 91 13.93 2.67 7.54
N ASN A 92 13.85 1.62 8.36
CA ASN A 92 13.53 0.28 7.86
C ASN A 92 12.14 0.23 7.23
N SER A 93 11.15 0.80 7.89
CA SER A 93 9.76 0.80 7.39
C SER A 93 9.61 1.60 6.09
N GLY A 94 10.31 2.73 5.97
CA GLY A 94 10.32 3.53 4.74
C GLY A 94 10.97 2.80 3.58
N VAL A 95 12.10 2.13 3.82
CA VAL A 95 12.78 1.33 2.79
C VAL A 95 11.88 0.18 2.32
N ILE A 96 11.24 -0.53 3.24
CA ILE A 96 10.32 -1.62 2.87
C ILE A 96 9.14 -1.08 2.08
N LEU A 97 8.53 0.02 2.53
CA LEU A 97 7.43 0.66 1.80
C LEU A 97 7.87 1.05 0.37
N SER A 98 9.05 1.62 0.20
CA SER A 98 9.58 1.97 -1.11
C SER A 98 9.75 0.74 -2.02
N GLN A 99 10.16 -0.39 -1.46
CA GLN A 99 10.30 -1.64 -2.22
C GLN A 99 8.95 -2.25 -2.61
N LEU A 100 7.96 -2.18 -1.72
CA LEU A 100 6.58 -2.57 -2.04
C LEU A 100 6.05 -1.74 -3.23
N LEU A 101 6.23 -0.44 -3.17
CA LEU A 101 5.80 0.48 -4.24
C LEU A 101 6.56 0.24 -5.54
N ARG A 102 7.86 -0.01 -5.46
CA ARG A 102 8.70 -0.31 -6.62
C ARG A 102 8.24 -1.56 -7.35
N GLY A 103 7.99 -2.64 -6.64
CA GLY A 103 7.50 -3.89 -7.24
C GLY A 103 6.11 -3.73 -7.84
N PHE A 104 5.21 -3.06 -7.12
CA PHE A 104 3.87 -2.77 -7.60
C PHE A 104 3.89 -1.95 -8.90
N THR A 105 4.65 -0.88 -8.93
CA THR A 105 4.72 0.00 -10.12
C THR A 105 5.34 -0.69 -11.32
N ARG A 106 6.29 -1.59 -11.12
CA ARG A 106 6.82 -2.43 -12.20
C ARG A 106 5.76 -3.32 -12.82
N GLY A 107 4.80 -3.76 -12.02
CA GLY A 107 3.70 -4.59 -12.49
C GLY A 107 2.66 -3.83 -13.31
N VAL A 108 2.53 -2.53 -13.14
CA VAL A 108 1.47 -1.73 -13.77
C VAL A 108 1.94 -0.78 -14.87
N ARG A 109 3.22 -0.41 -14.91
CA ARG A 109 3.73 0.69 -15.73
C ARG A 109 3.44 0.60 -17.23
N LYS A 110 3.24 -0.60 -17.76
CA LYS A 110 2.98 -0.84 -19.19
C LYS A 110 1.51 -1.07 -19.52
N LEU A 111 0.64 -0.97 -18.52
CA LEU A 111 -0.79 -1.18 -18.66
C LEU A 111 -1.51 0.17 -18.72
N ASN A 112 -2.60 0.25 -19.46
CA ASN A 112 -3.43 1.44 -19.53
C ASN A 112 -4.50 1.43 -18.44
N ASP A 113 -5.17 0.30 -18.28
CA ASP A 113 -6.20 0.08 -17.29
C ASP A 113 -5.85 -1.13 -16.43
N LEU A 114 -6.19 -1.06 -15.16
CA LEU A 114 -5.91 -2.13 -14.20
C LEU A 114 -7.23 -2.77 -13.78
N ASP A 115 -7.39 -4.03 -14.11
CA ASP A 115 -8.46 -4.88 -13.57
C ASP A 115 -7.98 -5.59 -12.28
N ALA A 116 -8.86 -6.37 -11.66
CA ALA A 116 -8.52 -7.10 -10.44
C ALA A 116 -7.31 -8.05 -10.62
N PRO A 117 -7.24 -8.87 -11.70
CA PRO A 117 -6.06 -9.71 -11.93
C PRO A 117 -4.75 -8.91 -12.10
N ALA A 118 -4.79 -7.77 -12.78
CA ALA A 118 -3.61 -6.93 -12.96
C ALA A 118 -3.13 -6.33 -11.62
N ILE A 119 -4.07 -5.88 -10.80
CA ILE A 119 -3.76 -5.34 -9.45
C ILE A 119 -3.19 -6.45 -8.56
N ALA A 120 -3.79 -7.64 -8.55
CA ALA A 120 -3.30 -8.78 -7.77
C ALA A 120 -1.88 -9.17 -8.18
N ALA A 121 -1.58 -9.24 -9.46
CA ALA A 121 -0.25 -9.54 -9.97
C ALA A 121 0.77 -8.46 -9.57
N ALA A 122 0.39 -7.19 -9.61
CA ALA A 122 1.24 -6.08 -9.20
C ALA A 122 1.52 -6.10 -7.69
N MET A 123 0.53 -6.43 -6.87
CA MET A 123 0.69 -6.59 -5.42
C MET A 123 1.67 -7.73 -5.10
N GLU A 124 1.56 -8.86 -5.79
CA GLU A 124 2.49 -9.97 -5.65
C GLU A 124 3.93 -9.57 -5.98
N ARG A 125 4.14 -8.81 -7.05
CA ARG A 125 5.47 -8.28 -7.39
C ARG A 125 6.01 -7.35 -6.33
N GLY A 126 5.15 -6.52 -5.75
CA GLY A 126 5.52 -5.63 -4.64
C GLY A 126 6.03 -6.42 -3.43
N VAL A 127 5.28 -7.44 -3.03
CA VAL A 127 5.64 -8.29 -1.89
C VAL A 127 6.94 -9.05 -2.15
N GLU A 128 7.10 -9.65 -3.32
CA GLU A 128 8.35 -10.35 -3.69
C GLU A 128 9.56 -9.40 -3.64
N THR A 129 9.41 -8.20 -4.18
CA THR A 129 10.47 -7.20 -4.18
C THR A 129 10.86 -6.80 -2.76
N ALA A 130 9.89 -6.59 -1.89
CA ALA A 130 10.13 -6.21 -0.49
C ALA A 130 10.80 -7.34 0.30
N TYR A 131 10.34 -8.58 0.16
CA TYR A 131 10.97 -9.74 0.84
C TYR A 131 12.42 -9.94 0.41
N LYS A 132 12.73 -9.76 -0.87
CA LYS A 132 14.11 -9.87 -1.37
C LYS A 132 15.03 -8.76 -0.85
N ALA A 133 14.48 -7.60 -0.53
CA ALA A 133 15.25 -6.47 -0.02
C ALA A 133 15.62 -6.61 1.46
N VAL A 134 14.95 -7.50 2.20
CA VAL A 134 15.19 -7.72 3.63
C VAL A 134 16.03 -8.98 3.81
N MET A 135 17.18 -8.87 4.47
CA MET A 135 18.10 -10.00 4.65
C MET A 135 17.52 -11.11 5.52
N LYS A 136 16.80 -10.75 6.57
CA LYS A 136 16.17 -11.70 7.51
C LYS A 136 14.72 -11.29 7.76
N PRO A 137 13.81 -11.60 6.83
CA PRO A 137 12.40 -11.27 7.01
C PRO A 137 11.84 -11.93 8.28
N LYS A 138 11.05 -11.16 9.05
CA LYS A 138 10.36 -11.68 10.23
C LYS A 138 8.86 -11.59 10.03
N GLU A 139 8.15 -12.64 10.48
CA GLU A 139 6.71 -12.62 10.47
C GLU A 139 6.16 -11.78 11.66
N GLY A 140 4.95 -11.27 11.48
CA GLY A 140 4.35 -10.33 12.44
C GLY A 140 4.73 -8.88 12.14
N THR A 141 5.16 -8.58 10.91
CA THR A 141 5.61 -7.24 10.48
C THR A 141 4.82 -6.74 9.29
N ILE A 142 5.18 -5.56 8.78
CA ILE A 142 4.63 -5.00 7.54
C ILE A 142 4.67 -6.01 6.38
N LEU A 143 5.71 -6.85 6.32
CA LEU A 143 5.84 -7.87 5.28
C LEU A 143 4.71 -8.90 5.35
N THR A 144 4.35 -9.32 6.56
CA THR A 144 3.26 -10.28 6.79
C THR A 144 1.91 -9.69 6.34
N VAL A 145 1.65 -8.44 6.68
CA VAL A 145 0.42 -7.74 6.28
C VAL A 145 0.37 -7.58 4.76
N ALA A 146 1.48 -7.18 4.15
CA ALA A 146 1.58 -7.04 2.69
C ALA A 146 1.36 -8.39 1.98
N ARG A 147 1.95 -9.47 2.50
CA ARG A 147 1.77 -10.83 1.96
C ARG A 147 0.31 -11.26 2.04
N ALA A 148 -0.33 -11.04 3.18
CA ALA A 148 -1.74 -11.38 3.37
C ALA A 148 -2.64 -10.63 2.38
N ALA A 149 -2.38 -9.33 2.17
CA ALA A 149 -3.11 -8.53 1.20
C ALA A 149 -2.95 -9.07 -0.23
N ALA A 150 -1.73 -9.38 -0.64
CA ALA A 150 -1.44 -9.91 -1.98
C ALA A 150 -2.05 -11.30 -2.19
N ASP A 151 -1.99 -12.18 -1.20
CA ASP A 151 -2.59 -13.52 -1.28
C ASP A 151 -4.10 -13.43 -1.42
N ARG A 152 -4.74 -12.55 -0.65
CA ARG A 152 -6.18 -12.35 -0.76
C ARG A 152 -6.59 -11.75 -2.10
N ALA A 153 -5.80 -10.81 -2.61
CA ALA A 153 -6.01 -10.25 -3.94
C ALA A 153 -5.99 -11.35 -5.01
N ALA A 154 -5.02 -12.26 -4.94
CA ALA A 154 -4.94 -13.39 -5.87
C ALA A 154 -6.16 -14.30 -5.78
N GLU A 155 -6.67 -14.57 -4.58
CA GLU A 155 -7.88 -15.39 -4.38
C GLU A 155 -9.14 -14.73 -4.96
N LEU A 156 -9.25 -13.40 -4.83
CA LEU A 156 -10.44 -12.66 -5.25
C LEU A 156 -10.40 -12.19 -6.71
N ALA A 157 -9.24 -12.24 -7.36
CA ALA A 157 -9.01 -11.61 -8.67
C ALA A 157 -10.00 -12.05 -9.75
N ASP A 158 -10.36 -13.34 -9.77
CA ASP A 158 -11.23 -13.92 -10.81
C ASP A 158 -12.70 -13.99 -10.40
N THR A 159 -13.01 -13.75 -9.12
CA THR A 159 -14.36 -13.96 -8.57
C THR A 159 -15.04 -12.68 -8.08
N ALA A 160 -14.30 -11.61 -7.84
CA ALA A 160 -14.87 -10.34 -7.39
C ALA A 160 -15.77 -9.74 -8.49
N GLU A 161 -16.94 -9.29 -8.09
CA GLU A 161 -17.93 -8.70 -9.01
C GLU A 161 -17.48 -7.33 -9.52
N ASP A 162 -16.82 -6.55 -8.66
CA ASP A 162 -16.32 -5.22 -8.96
C ASP A 162 -15.05 -4.93 -8.13
N LEU A 163 -14.39 -3.79 -8.40
CA LEU A 163 -13.20 -3.39 -7.65
C LEU A 163 -13.50 -2.99 -6.22
N GLU A 164 -14.66 -2.45 -5.93
CA GLU A 164 -15.06 -2.10 -4.56
C GLU A 164 -15.06 -3.34 -3.67
N SER A 165 -15.77 -4.39 -4.08
CA SER A 165 -15.79 -5.67 -3.37
C SER A 165 -14.41 -6.30 -3.26
N PHE A 166 -13.62 -6.19 -4.34
CA PHE A 166 -12.25 -6.68 -4.40
C PHE A 166 -11.36 -6.01 -3.35
N PHE A 167 -11.36 -4.68 -3.31
CA PHE A 167 -10.57 -3.92 -2.34
C PHE A 167 -11.05 -4.11 -0.91
N ASP A 168 -12.34 -4.15 -0.68
CA ASP A 168 -12.91 -4.38 0.65
C ASP A 168 -12.51 -5.74 1.20
N GLY A 169 -12.54 -6.78 0.38
CA GLY A 169 -12.11 -8.13 0.77
C GLY A 169 -10.63 -8.20 1.10
N ILE A 170 -9.77 -7.52 0.33
CA ILE A 170 -8.33 -7.43 0.61
C ILE A 170 -8.10 -6.68 1.91
N PHE A 171 -8.73 -5.54 2.08
CA PHE A 171 -8.57 -4.70 3.27
C PHE A 171 -8.98 -5.45 4.53
N GLN A 172 -10.12 -6.10 4.52
CA GLN A 172 -10.61 -6.87 5.66
C GLN A 172 -9.62 -7.96 6.06
N HIS A 173 -9.08 -8.69 5.11
CA HIS A 173 -8.10 -9.75 5.38
C HIS A 173 -6.78 -9.17 5.90
N ALA A 174 -6.32 -8.07 5.36
CA ALA A 174 -5.13 -7.38 5.85
C ALA A 174 -5.32 -6.87 7.29
N GLU A 175 -6.49 -6.33 7.60
CA GLU A 175 -6.84 -5.87 8.95
C GLU A 175 -6.85 -7.02 9.96
N GLU A 176 -7.43 -8.16 9.60
CA GLU A 176 -7.43 -9.37 10.43
C GLU A 176 -6.01 -9.89 10.67
N THR A 177 -5.16 -9.85 9.65
CA THR A 177 -3.76 -10.26 9.76
C THR A 177 -2.98 -9.32 10.67
N LEU A 178 -3.18 -8.00 10.52
CA LEU A 178 -2.56 -7.00 11.40
C LEU A 178 -2.92 -7.25 12.86
N ALA A 179 -4.18 -7.54 13.15
CA ALA A 179 -4.65 -7.83 14.52
C ALA A 179 -3.96 -9.05 15.12
N ARG A 180 -3.45 -9.97 14.29
CA ARG A 180 -2.74 -11.19 14.74
C ARG A 180 -1.22 -11.03 14.80
N THR A 181 -0.66 -9.89 14.41
CA THR A 181 0.80 -9.69 14.48
C THR A 181 1.38 -9.88 15.88
N PRO A 182 0.67 -9.52 17.00
CA PRO A 182 1.18 -9.82 18.32
C PRO A 182 1.37 -11.31 18.63
N GLU A 183 0.61 -12.18 17.97
CA GLU A 183 0.75 -13.64 18.11
C GLU A 183 1.98 -14.18 17.38
N MET A 184 2.49 -13.44 16.41
CA MET A 184 3.63 -13.84 15.57
C MET A 184 4.96 -13.29 16.07
N LEU A 185 4.93 -12.14 16.75
CA LEU A 185 6.14 -11.44 17.20
C LEU A 185 5.98 -11.10 18.69
N PRO A 186 6.70 -11.83 19.59
CA PRO A 186 6.48 -11.70 21.04
C PRO A 186 6.62 -10.31 21.63
N VAL A 187 7.52 -9.48 21.09
CA VAL A 187 7.70 -8.10 21.57
C VAL A 187 6.43 -7.26 21.42
N LEU A 188 5.63 -7.51 20.38
CA LEU A 188 4.36 -6.83 20.17
C LEU A 188 3.33 -7.24 21.22
N LYS A 189 3.28 -8.53 21.55
CA LYS A 189 2.38 -9.06 22.56
C LYS A 189 2.72 -8.50 23.94
N GLU A 190 3.99 -8.44 24.27
CA GLU A 190 4.47 -7.87 25.56
C GLU A 190 4.10 -6.39 25.68
N ALA A 191 4.20 -5.63 24.60
CA ALA A 191 3.85 -4.23 24.56
C ALA A 191 2.34 -3.96 24.41
N GLY A 192 1.55 -4.97 24.06
CA GLY A 192 0.11 -4.84 23.84
C GLY A 192 -0.25 -4.02 22.59
N VAL A 193 0.58 -4.09 21.54
CA VAL A 193 0.39 -3.34 20.30
C VAL A 193 0.45 -4.25 19.08
N VAL A 194 -0.11 -3.78 17.95
CA VAL A 194 0.09 -4.38 16.64
C VAL A 194 1.36 -3.83 16.00
N ASP A 195 1.84 -4.44 14.91
CA ASP A 195 3.02 -3.95 14.21
C ASP A 195 2.78 -2.55 13.62
N SER A 196 3.65 -1.61 13.98
CA SER A 196 3.53 -0.21 13.54
C SER A 196 3.66 -0.05 12.03
N GLY A 197 4.59 -0.74 11.40
CA GLY A 197 4.74 -0.72 9.95
C GLY A 197 3.53 -1.30 9.23
N GLY A 198 3.00 -2.41 9.75
CA GLY A 198 1.77 -3.01 9.24
C GLY A 198 0.57 -2.09 9.38
N GLN A 199 0.45 -1.40 10.51
CA GLN A 199 -0.59 -0.39 10.70
C GLN A 199 -0.46 0.75 9.69
N GLY A 200 0.77 1.21 9.45
CA GLY A 200 1.04 2.26 8.46
C GLY A 200 0.63 1.83 7.05
N LEU A 201 0.96 0.62 6.65
CA LEU A 201 0.56 0.07 5.36
C LEU A 201 -0.96 0.00 5.23
N LEU A 202 -1.64 -0.46 6.28
CA LEU A 202 -3.09 -0.54 6.32
C LEU A 202 -3.73 0.85 6.16
N GLU A 203 -3.16 1.88 6.79
CA GLU A 203 -3.67 3.25 6.68
C GLU A 203 -3.48 3.85 5.28
N VAL A 204 -2.39 3.53 4.59
CA VAL A 204 -2.23 3.88 3.18
C VAL A 204 -3.34 3.23 2.35
N PHE A 205 -3.58 1.97 2.57
CA PHE A 205 -4.61 1.22 1.85
C PHE A 205 -6.02 1.75 2.16
N ARG A 206 -6.30 2.04 3.42
CA ARG A 206 -7.59 2.63 3.85
C ARG A 206 -7.86 3.95 3.14
N GLY A 207 -6.89 4.85 3.12
CA GLY A 207 -7.01 6.13 2.42
C GLY A 207 -7.19 5.98 0.92
N ALA A 208 -6.55 4.99 0.32
CA ALA A 208 -6.62 4.74 -1.13
C ALA A 208 -8.02 4.25 -1.56
N ILE A 209 -8.69 3.45 -0.74
CA ILE A 209 -9.99 2.86 -1.11
C ILE A 209 -11.19 3.71 -0.68
N ASP A 210 -11.01 4.66 0.22
CA ASP A 210 -12.03 5.64 0.59
C ASP A 210 -12.02 6.80 -0.44
#